data_79579e8039bca2865ce63892d89f935c
#
_entry.id   79579e8039bca2865ce63892d89f935c
#
_cell.length_a   1.000
_cell.length_b   1.000
_cell.length_c   1.000
_cell.angle_alpha   90.00
_cell.angle_beta   90.00
_cell.angle_gamma   90.00
#
_symmetry.space_group_name_H-M   'P 1'
#
loop_
_entity.id
_entity.type
_entity.pdbx_description
1 polymer ?
#
loop_
_entity_poly.entity_id
_entity_poly.type
_entity_poly.pdbx_seq_one_letter_code
_entity_poly.pdbx_strand_id
1 'polypeptide(L)'
;FDPKPRVTLDHGKSTPALGRPGVFSAQGKLMASPWKFRRRGASGLPVSDLFPHIGSCADDLGVIRSLTSTASEHAQANYFVHTGFSLAGHPSAGAWTTYGLGSECEDMPGFVVLASGGPPLGGVNIYGSGYLPGRYQASLIDPSQAEPLANVVPRETSRRQRLRMRFIEQLDRQQLRAMRGEEQIESAIRNYEIAYRMQSAVPEFLDISDESKATRSLYGLDSPVKETAEYGRQCLLARRLAERGV
;
A
#
# COMPACT_ATOMS: atom_id res chain seq x y z
N PHE A 1 -15.36 12.28 8.64
CA PHE A 1 -15.02 12.52 10.06
C PHE A 1 -14.94 14.00 10.45
N ASP A 2 -14.95 14.92 9.51
CA ASP A 2 -14.87 16.36 9.75
C ASP A 2 -16.01 17.08 9.04
N PRO A 3 -17.18 17.23 9.66
CA PRO A 3 -18.27 17.99 9.10
C PRO A 3 -17.87 19.45 8.98
N LYS A 4 -18.15 20.06 7.84
CA LYS A 4 -17.82 21.46 7.54
C LYS A 4 -19.10 22.30 7.62
N PRO A 5 -19.59 22.70 8.82
CA PRO A 5 -20.86 23.39 8.96
C PRO A 5 -20.88 24.72 8.20
N ARG A 6 -19.75 25.43 8.14
CA ARG A 6 -19.64 26.66 7.37
C ARG A 6 -19.86 26.45 5.89
N VAL A 7 -19.29 25.38 5.31
CA VAL A 7 -19.50 25.02 3.89
C VAL A 7 -20.98 24.70 3.62
N THR A 8 -21.64 24.04 4.58
CA THR A 8 -23.07 23.74 4.48
C THR A 8 -23.92 25.03 4.46
N LEU A 9 -23.61 25.99 5.34
CA LEU A 9 -24.30 27.29 5.40
C LEU A 9 -24.05 28.15 4.15
N ASP A 10 -22.87 28.04 3.58
CA ASP A 10 -22.47 28.83 2.41
C ASP A 10 -22.63 28.05 1.09
N HIS A 11 -23.44 26.98 1.10
CA HIS A 11 -23.75 26.21 -0.10
C HIS A 11 -24.24 27.07 -1.25
N GLY A 12 -23.69 26.89 -2.45
CA GLY A 12 -24.03 27.64 -3.65
C GLY A 12 -23.35 29.01 -3.78
N LYS A 13 -22.72 29.53 -2.74
CA LYS A 13 -21.91 30.75 -2.82
C LYS A 13 -20.62 30.53 -3.55
N SER A 14 -20.10 31.55 -4.19
CA SER A 14 -18.76 31.49 -4.83
C SER A 14 -17.69 31.25 -3.78
N THR A 15 -16.67 30.47 -4.14
CA THR A 15 -15.48 30.28 -3.30
C THR A 15 -14.78 31.62 -3.11
N PRO A 16 -14.37 32.00 -1.89
CA PRO A 16 -13.49 33.13 -1.69
C PRO A 16 -12.21 32.95 -2.51
N ALA A 17 -11.67 34.05 -3.04
CA ALA A 17 -10.35 34.01 -3.68
C ALA A 17 -9.34 33.58 -2.61
N LEU A 18 -8.90 32.34 -2.67
CA LEU A 18 -7.78 31.85 -1.86
C LEU A 18 -6.52 32.48 -2.43
N GLY A 19 -5.72 33.14 -1.61
CA GLY A 19 -4.58 33.97 -1.99
C GLY A 19 -3.42 33.27 -2.69
N ARG A 20 -3.58 32.00 -3.10
CA ARG A 20 -2.69 31.28 -4.04
C ARG A 20 -3.56 30.53 -5.03
N PRO A 21 -3.64 30.98 -6.28
CA PRO A 21 -4.27 30.19 -7.34
C PRO A 21 -3.45 28.91 -7.54
N GLY A 22 -4.02 27.77 -7.27
CA GLY A 22 -3.49 26.49 -7.72
C GLY A 22 -3.65 26.36 -9.23
N VAL A 23 -2.94 25.42 -9.85
CA VAL A 23 -3.00 25.15 -11.30
C VAL A 23 -4.42 24.85 -11.78
N PHE A 24 -5.34 24.49 -10.87
CA PHE A 24 -6.74 24.16 -11.12
C PHE A 24 -7.72 25.06 -10.34
N SER A 25 -7.35 26.28 -9.99
CA SER A 25 -8.25 27.21 -9.30
C SER A 25 -9.32 27.75 -10.25
N ALA A 26 -10.19 26.86 -10.73
CA ALA A 26 -11.46 27.30 -11.30
C ALA A 26 -12.30 27.91 -10.18
N GLN A 27 -12.85 29.09 -10.41
CA GLN A 27 -13.83 29.69 -9.51
C GLN A 27 -15.06 28.76 -9.46
N GLY A 28 -15.20 28.03 -8.37
CA GLY A 28 -16.30 27.14 -8.14
C GLY A 28 -17.30 27.69 -7.14
N LYS A 29 -18.38 26.95 -6.92
CA LYS A 29 -19.33 27.20 -5.84
C LYS A 29 -19.07 26.24 -4.71
N LEU A 30 -19.27 26.68 -3.48
CA LEU A 30 -19.23 25.84 -2.30
C LEU A 30 -20.36 24.80 -2.38
N MET A 31 -20.02 23.53 -2.11
CA MET A 31 -20.98 22.44 -2.13
C MET A 31 -21.09 21.82 -0.73
N ALA A 32 -22.29 21.85 -0.17
CA ALA A 32 -22.59 21.10 1.06
C ALA A 32 -22.43 19.60 0.81
N SER A 33 -22.07 18.87 1.85
CA SER A 33 -22.05 17.41 1.78
C SER A 33 -23.47 16.87 1.48
N PRO A 34 -23.66 16.02 0.47
CA PRO A 34 -24.95 15.35 0.25
C PRO A 34 -25.26 14.29 1.32
N TRP A 35 -24.27 13.88 2.09
CA TRP A 35 -24.40 12.90 3.16
C TRP A 35 -24.52 13.59 4.52
N LYS A 36 -25.35 13.01 5.40
CA LYS A 36 -25.49 13.46 6.78
C LYS A 36 -24.31 12.94 7.62
N PHE A 37 -23.98 13.68 8.67
CA PHE A 37 -23.03 13.26 9.68
C PHE A 37 -23.77 12.92 10.95
N ARG A 38 -23.39 11.81 11.58
CA ARG A 38 -23.94 11.36 12.87
C ARG A 38 -22.81 11.09 13.85
N ARG A 39 -23.09 11.34 15.12
CA ARG A 39 -22.18 10.91 16.20
C ARG A 39 -22.24 9.41 16.34
N ARG A 40 -21.07 8.76 16.39
CA ARG A 40 -20.90 7.31 16.49
C ARG A 40 -20.02 6.98 17.67
N GLY A 41 -20.24 5.78 18.26
CA GLY A 41 -19.50 5.27 19.40
C GLY A 41 -19.71 6.07 20.68
N ALA A 42 -19.07 5.65 21.76
CA ALA A 42 -19.02 6.35 23.04
C ALA A 42 -18.19 7.66 22.93
N SER A 43 -17.19 7.67 22.04
CA SER A 43 -16.37 8.84 21.73
C SER A 43 -17.17 9.99 21.08
N GLY A 44 -18.36 9.68 20.53
CA GLY A 44 -19.18 10.67 19.82
C GLY A 44 -18.53 11.20 18.53
N LEU A 45 -17.66 10.43 17.89
CA LEU A 45 -16.98 10.80 16.66
C LEU A 45 -18.00 11.08 15.55
N PRO A 46 -17.99 12.26 14.90
CA PRO A 46 -18.87 12.52 13.77
C PRO A 46 -18.40 11.73 12.56
N VAL A 47 -19.25 10.83 12.05
CA VAL A 47 -18.99 10.02 10.87
C VAL A 47 -20.08 10.26 9.84
N SER A 48 -19.68 10.40 8.57
CA SER A 48 -20.60 10.50 7.45
C SER A 48 -21.38 9.20 7.26
N ASP A 49 -22.66 9.30 6.90
CA ASP A 49 -23.49 8.14 6.55
C ASP A 49 -22.97 7.38 5.31
N LEU A 50 -22.00 7.94 4.58
CA LEU A 50 -21.25 7.26 3.51
C LEU A 50 -20.41 6.08 4.04
N PHE A 51 -20.02 6.09 5.31
CA PHE A 51 -19.13 5.12 5.94
C PHE A 51 -19.79 4.39 7.12
N PRO A 52 -20.90 3.64 6.90
CA PRO A 52 -21.64 3.03 7.99
C PRO A 52 -20.80 1.98 8.78
N HIS A 53 -20.02 1.18 8.09
CA HIS A 53 -19.19 0.14 8.70
C HIS A 53 -17.99 0.72 9.46
N ILE A 54 -17.32 1.73 8.91
CA ILE A 54 -16.27 2.46 9.65
C ILE A 54 -16.87 3.16 10.86
N GLY A 55 -18.11 3.68 10.73
CA GLY A 55 -18.83 4.28 11.85
C GLY A 55 -19.14 3.31 13.00
N SER A 56 -19.29 2.01 12.73
CA SER A 56 -19.46 1.00 13.80
C SER A 56 -18.19 0.74 14.60
N CYS A 57 -17.01 1.08 14.07
CA CYS A 57 -15.71 0.96 14.74
C CYS A 57 -15.21 2.32 15.26
N ALA A 58 -16.09 3.30 15.48
CA ALA A 58 -15.71 4.68 15.80
C ALA A 58 -14.85 4.81 17.05
N ASP A 59 -15.05 3.94 18.03
CA ASP A 59 -14.30 3.97 19.29
C ASP A 59 -12.88 3.38 19.19
N ASP A 60 -12.61 2.64 18.11
CA ASP A 60 -11.29 2.09 17.79
C ASP A 60 -10.45 3.02 16.90
N LEU A 61 -10.99 4.19 16.52
CA LEU A 61 -10.38 5.09 15.56
C LEU A 61 -9.73 6.31 16.22
N GLY A 62 -8.44 6.51 15.95
CA GLY A 62 -7.76 7.79 16.15
C GLY A 62 -7.87 8.68 14.91
N VAL A 63 -8.55 9.83 15.00
CA VAL A 63 -8.76 10.75 13.87
C VAL A 63 -7.98 12.04 14.03
N ILE A 64 -6.98 12.25 13.17
CA ILE A 64 -6.18 13.48 13.12
C ILE A 64 -6.76 14.39 12.03
N ARG A 65 -7.45 15.47 12.41
CA ARG A 65 -8.10 16.42 11.49
C ARG A 65 -7.23 17.60 11.08
N SER A 66 -6.09 17.77 11.74
CA SER A 66 -5.17 18.91 11.54
C SER A 66 -4.04 18.63 10.57
N LEU A 67 -4.01 17.46 9.92
CA LEU A 67 -3.01 17.16 8.90
C LEU A 67 -3.16 18.10 7.70
N THR A 68 -2.06 18.72 7.31
CA THR A 68 -1.97 19.61 6.16
C THR A 68 -0.83 19.19 5.25
N SER A 69 -0.90 19.57 3.98
CA SER A 69 0.16 19.39 3.00
C SER A 69 0.44 20.70 2.28
N THR A 70 1.68 20.91 1.90
CA THR A 70 2.10 22.04 1.07
C THR A 70 2.02 21.72 -0.43
N ALA A 71 1.81 20.45 -0.79
CA ALA A 71 1.70 20.01 -2.16
C ALA A 71 0.27 20.20 -2.67
N SER A 72 0.12 20.91 -3.78
CA SER A 72 -1.16 21.16 -4.46
C SER A 72 -1.38 20.29 -5.69
N GLU A 73 -0.35 19.57 -6.14
CA GLU A 73 -0.35 18.71 -7.32
C GLU A 73 -0.36 17.24 -6.87
N HIS A 74 -1.07 16.38 -7.61
CA HIS A 74 -1.32 14.98 -7.22
C HIS A 74 -0.05 14.15 -7.02
N ALA A 75 0.91 14.21 -7.94
CA ALA A 75 2.12 13.41 -7.84
C ALA A 75 2.97 13.85 -6.64
N GLN A 76 3.15 15.16 -6.44
CA GLN A 76 3.86 15.73 -5.29
C GLN A 76 3.14 15.41 -3.98
N ALA A 77 1.79 15.46 -3.97
CA ALA A 77 1.00 15.12 -2.80
C ALA A 77 1.13 13.64 -2.44
N ASN A 78 1.14 12.74 -3.44
CA ASN A 78 1.40 11.32 -3.22
C ASN A 78 2.79 11.08 -2.64
N TYR A 79 3.84 11.69 -3.18
CA TYR A 79 5.16 11.62 -2.56
C TYR A 79 5.13 12.11 -1.11
N PHE A 80 4.48 13.25 -0.88
CA PHE A 80 4.42 13.83 0.46
C PHE A 80 3.74 12.91 1.49
N VAL A 81 2.61 12.29 1.13
CA VAL A 81 1.89 11.35 1.99
C VAL A 81 2.71 10.09 2.28
N HIS A 82 3.44 9.58 1.29
CA HIS A 82 4.17 8.32 1.44
C HIS A 82 5.58 8.47 2.02
N THR A 83 6.22 9.62 1.84
CA THR A 83 7.64 9.80 2.22
C THR A 83 7.89 10.97 3.17
N GLY A 84 6.94 11.88 3.33
CA GLY A 84 7.12 13.16 4.04
C GLY A 84 7.77 14.26 3.20
N PHE A 85 8.10 13.99 1.93
CA PHE A 85 8.74 14.93 1.01
C PHE A 85 7.97 15.00 -0.30
N SER A 86 7.94 16.16 -0.95
CA SER A 86 7.21 16.35 -2.21
C SER A 86 7.97 15.88 -3.45
N LEU A 87 9.19 15.39 -3.31
CA LEU A 87 10.06 14.92 -4.37
C LEU A 87 10.47 13.46 -4.16
N ALA A 88 10.79 12.79 -5.28
CA ALA A 88 11.33 11.43 -5.25
C ALA A 88 12.73 11.37 -4.58
N GLY A 89 13.13 10.16 -4.14
CA GLY A 89 14.45 9.89 -3.60
C GLY A 89 14.47 9.64 -2.08
N HIS A 90 13.35 9.84 -1.40
CA HIS A 90 13.22 9.57 0.02
C HIS A 90 12.53 8.22 0.27
N PRO A 91 12.89 7.50 1.35
CA PRO A 91 12.24 6.25 1.71
C PRO A 91 10.76 6.47 2.05
N SER A 92 9.93 5.54 1.62
CA SER A 92 8.53 5.52 2.01
C SER A 92 8.33 5.10 3.47
N ALA A 93 7.15 5.40 4.03
CA ALA A 93 6.79 5.00 5.39
C ALA A 93 6.93 3.48 5.59
N GLY A 94 6.52 2.66 4.60
CA GLY A 94 6.70 1.21 4.67
C GLY A 94 8.17 0.77 4.63
N ALA A 95 9.01 1.44 3.83
CA ALA A 95 10.46 1.20 3.82
C ALA A 95 11.08 1.52 5.17
N TRP A 96 10.73 2.64 5.80
CA TRP A 96 11.19 3.00 7.14
C TRP A 96 10.71 2.01 8.21
N THR A 97 9.45 1.58 8.14
CA THR A 97 8.89 0.59 9.08
C THR A 97 9.67 -0.72 8.99
N THR A 98 9.87 -1.23 7.78
CA THR A 98 10.61 -2.48 7.58
C THR A 98 12.09 -2.33 7.97
N TYR A 99 12.69 -1.17 7.73
CA TYR A 99 14.07 -0.91 8.16
C TYR A 99 14.22 -0.91 9.69
N GLY A 100 13.28 -0.28 10.39
CA GLY A 100 13.36 -0.11 11.86
C GLY A 100 12.87 -1.32 12.65
N LEU A 101 11.81 -1.98 12.19
CA LEU A 101 11.15 -3.08 12.92
C LEU A 101 11.44 -4.46 12.33
N GLY A 102 11.86 -4.53 11.06
CA GLY A 102 12.02 -5.79 10.36
C GLY A 102 10.67 -6.38 9.90
N SER A 103 10.67 -7.69 9.69
CA SER A 103 9.49 -8.50 9.39
C SER A 103 9.63 -9.83 10.08
N GLU A 104 8.53 -10.37 10.59
CA GLU A 104 8.48 -11.73 11.17
C GLU A 104 8.37 -12.80 10.08
N CYS A 105 8.00 -12.40 8.87
CA CYS A 105 7.87 -13.30 7.73
C CYS A 105 9.21 -13.45 7.00
N GLU A 106 9.66 -14.70 6.86
CA GLU A 106 10.90 -15.01 6.14
C GLU A 106 10.70 -15.34 4.65
N ASP A 107 9.47 -15.68 4.25
CA ASP A 107 9.14 -16.17 2.91
C ASP A 107 8.52 -15.10 2.00
N MET A 108 8.18 -13.94 2.57
CA MET A 108 7.62 -12.79 1.88
C MET A 108 8.41 -11.53 2.20
N PRO A 109 8.41 -10.52 1.32
CA PRO A 109 8.99 -9.22 1.64
C PRO A 109 8.27 -8.58 2.83
N GLY A 110 9.00 -7.91 3.71
CA GLY A 110 8.41 -7.21 4.85
C GLY A 110 7.58 -5.96 4.47
N PHE A 111 7.66 -5.54 3.22
CA PHE A 111 6.84 -4.45 2.70
C PHE A 111 6.17 -4.86 1.38
N VAL A 112 4.87 -5.04 1.42
CA VAL A 112 4.03 -5.42 0.28
C VAL A 112 3.03 -4.31 0.00
N VAL A 113 2.87 -3.99 -1.28
CA VAL A 113 1.81 -3.11 -1.77
C VAL A 113 0.86 -3.94 -2.63
N LEU A 114 -0.38 -4.06 -2.20
CA LEU A 114 -1.47 -4.63 -2.98
C LEU A 114 -2.07 -3.52 -3.84
N ALA A 115 -1.88 -3.60 -5.14
CA ALA A 115 -2.34 -2.57 -6.08
C ALA A 115 -3.22 -3.18 -7.17
N SER A 116 -4.16 -2.40 -7.67
CA SER A 116 -4.93 -2.70 -8.89
C SER A 116 -5.11 -1.43 -9.70
N GLY A 117 -5.26 -1.55 -11.01
CA GLY A 117 -5.54 -0.42 -11.89
C GLY A 117 -4.30 0.39 -12.33
N GLY A 118 -3.11 -0.13 -12.15
CA GLY A 118 -1.87 0.48 -12.61
C GLY A 118 -1.15 1.37 -11.56
N PRO A 119 -0.02 1.97 -11.94
CA PRO A 119 0.78 2.77 -11.01
C PRO A 119 0.04 4.05 -10.61
N PRO A 120 0.18 4.50 -9.34
CA PRO A 120 -0.41 5.74 -8.89
C PRO A 120 0.27 6.97 -9.55
N LEU A 121 -0.38 8.13 -9.48
CA LEU A 121 0.24 9.38 -9.87
C LEU A 121 1.48 9.64 -9.00
N GLY A 122 2.63 9.84 -9.66
CA GLY A 122 3.96 9.83 -9.03
C GLY A 122 4.76 8.56 -9.31
N GLY A 123 4.10 7.51 -9.82
CA GLY A 123 4.73 6.23 -10.17
C GLY A 123 5.04 5.36 -8.96
N VAL A 124 5.63 4.19 -9.21
CA VAL A 124 5.94 3.19 -8.17
C VAL A 124 7.02 3.64 -7.17
N ASN A 125 7.79 4.67 -7.51
CA ASN A 125 8.82 5.21 -6.63
C ASN A 125 8.28 5.80 -5.32
N ILE A 126 6.98 6.10 -5.24
CA ILE A 126 6.34 6.51 -3.97
C ILE A 126 6.40 5.42 -2.91
N TYR A 127 6.61 4.16 -3.29
CA TYR A 127 6.80 3.01 -2.42
C TYR A 127 8.26 2.56 -2.34
N GLY A 128 9.17 3.39 -2.83
CA GLY A 128 10.60 3.08 -2.92
C GLY A 128 11.32 3.10 -1.58
N SER A 129 12.49 2.49 -1.57
CA SER A 129 13.43 2.53 -0.43
C SER A 129 14.23 3.84 -0.36
N GLY A 130 14.19 4.68 -1.40
CA GLY A 130 14.99 5.91 -1.46
C GLY A 130 16.48 5.63 -1.30
N TYR A 131 17.09 6.24 -0.28
CA TYR A 131 18.51 6.03 0.07
C TYR A 131 18.75 4.86 1.02
N LEU A 132 17.68 4.17 1.49
CA LEU A 132 17.83 2.91 2.21
C LEU A 132 18.17 1.77 1.24
N PRO A 133 18.78 0.68 1.72
CA PRO A 133 19.04 -0.50 0.90
C PRO A 133 17.80 -1.01 0.17
N GLY A 134 17.98 -1.49 -1.06
CA GLY A 134 16.89 -1.93 -1.94
C GLY A 134 16.01 -3.05 -1.37
N ARG A 135 16.50 -3.81 -0.39
CA ARG A 135 15.73 -4.84 0.32
C ARG A 135 14.51 -4.32 1.08
N TYR A 136 14.46 -3.01 1.36
CA TYR A 136 13.34 -2.36 2.05
C TYR A 136 12.31 -1.75 1.10
N GLN A 137 12.52 -1.89 -0.21
CA GLN A 137 11.57 -1.44 -1.22
C GLN A 137 10.32 -2.32 -1.22
N ALA A 138 9.16 -1.71 -1.51
CA ALA A 138 7.93 -2.46 -1.66
C ALA A 138 7.99 -3.49 -2.78
N SER A 139 7.40 -4.66 -2.53
CA SER A 139 7.00 -5.60 -3.58
C SER A 139 5.55 -5.35 -3.96
N LEU A 140 5.34 -5.01 -5.23
CA LEU A 140 3.99 -4.75 -5.74
C LEU A 140 3.37 -6.07 -6.20
N ILE A 141 2.19 -6.37 -5.66
CA ILE A 141 1.36 -7.50 -6.05
C ILE A 141 0.04 -6.96 -6.57
N ASP A 142 -0.30 -7.28 -7.80
CA ASP A 142 -1.61 -6.96 -8.38
C ASP A 142 -2.45 -8.24 -8.49
N PRO A 143 -3.36 -8.50 -7.53
CA PRO A 143 -4.17 -9.70 -7.51
C PRO A 143 -5.18 -9.80 -8.66
N SER A 144 -5.36 -8.75 -9.46
CA SER A 144 -6.26 -8.72 -10.62
C SER A 144 -5.61 -9.26 -11.89
N GLN A 145 -4.28 -9.37 -11.93
CA GLN A 145 -3.52 -9.84 -13.09
C GLN A 145 -3.41 -11.37 -13.11
N ALA A 146 -3.26 -11.92 -14.31
CA ALA A 146 -2.96 -13.34 -14.49
C ALA A 146 -1.60 -13.74 -13.89
N GLU A 147 -0.63 -12.83 -13.92
CA GLU A 147 0.65 -12.92 -13.20
C GLU A 147 0.69 -11.79 -12.16
N PRO A 148 0.17 -12.02 -10.94
CA PRO A 148 0.09 -11.00 -9.89
C PRO A 148 1.42 -10.40 -9.47
N LEU A 149 2.49 -11.16 -9.64
CA LEU A 149 3.86 -10.73 -9.40
C LEU A 149 4.75 -11.23 -10.54
N ALA A 150 5.52 -10.31 -11.12
CA ALA A 150 6.42 -10.64 -12.22
C ALA A 150 7.48 -11.69 -11.79
N ASN A 151 7.71 -12.68 -12.67
CA ASN A 151 8.72 -13.72 -12.49
C ASN A 151 8.53 -14.64 -11.28
N VAL A 152 7.34 -14.69 -10.69
CA VAL A 152 7.04 -15.62 -9.58
C VAL A 152 6.90 -17.05 -10.07
N VAL A 153 6.51 -17.25 -11.34
CA VAL A 153 6.38 -18.59 -11.93
C VAL A 153 7.75 -19.08 -12.40
N PRO A 154 8.25 -20.22 -11.88
CA PRO A 154 9.52 -20.77 -12.30
C PRO A 154 9.50 -21.16 -13.79
N ARG A 155 10.48 -20.70 -14.57
CA ARG A 155 10.65 -21.08 -15.97
C ARG A 155 11.43 -22.39 -16.17
N GLU A 156 11.94 -22.95 -15.08
CA GLU A 156 12.80 -24.12 -15.04
C GLU A 156 12.27 -25.16 -14.06
N THR A 157 12.79 -26.40 -14.18
CA THR A 157 12.49 -27.42 -13.18
C THR A 157 13.10 -27.05 -11.82
N SER A 158 12.43 -27.39 -10.73
CA SER A 158 12.86 -27.11 -9.35
C SER A 158 14.30 -27.61 -9.07
N ARG A 159 14.75 -28.68 -9.73
CA ARG A 159 16.15 -29.17 -9.58
C ARG A 159 17.15 -28.21 -10.20
N ARG A 160 16.91 -27.75 -11.44
CA ARG A 160 17.79 -26.80 -12.13
C ARG A 160 17.87 -25.48 -11.42
N GLN A 161 16.72 -25.01 -10.96
CA GLN A 161 16.62 -23.77 -10.23
C GLN A 161 17.41 -23.80 -8.91
N ARG A 162 17.28 -24.87 -8.10
CA ARG A 162 18.10 -25.04 -6.89
C ARG A 162 19.57 -25.08 -7.16
N LEU A 163 20.01 -25.75 -8.23
CA LEU A 163 21.43 -25.79 -8.61
C LEU A 163 21.92 -24.39 -9.01
N ARG A 164 21.13 -23.66 -9.79
CA ARG A 164 21.43 -22.28 -10.18
C ARG A 164 21.53 -21.36 -8.98
N MET A 165 20.59 -21.42 -8.05
CA MET A 165 20.61 -20.62 -6.83
C MET A 165 21.85 -20.88 -5.98
N ARG A 166 22.23 -22.15 -5.78
CA ARG A 166 23.47 -22.50 -5.08
C ARG A 166 24.73 -21.97 -5.77
N PHE A 167 24.74 -22.00 -7.10
CA PHE A 167 25.86 -21.47 -7.86
C PHE A 167 25.98 -19.95 -7.75
N ILE A 168 24.84 -19.24 -7.87
CA ILE A 168 24.77 -17.79 -7.67
C ILE A 168 25.24 -17.44 -6.24
N GLU A 169 24.70 -18.10 -5.23
CA GLU A 169 25.09 -17.90 -3.84
C GLU A 169 26.61 -18.07 -3.61
N GLN A 170 27.24 -19.07 -4.24
CA GLN A 170 28.69 -19.24 -4.17
C GLN A 170 29.46 -18.10 -4.81
N LEU A 171 29.02 -17.63 -5.99
CA LEU A 171 29.62 -16.48 -6.67
C LEU A 171 29.48 -15.20 -5.84
N ASP A 172 28.27 -14.93 -5.34
CA ASP A 172 27.97 -13.77 -4.55
C ASP A 172 28.78 -13.72 -3.26
N ARG A 173 28.88 -14.85 -2.55
CA ARG A 173 29.76 -14.98 -1.35
C ARG A 173 31.24 -14.74 -1.67
N GLN A 174 31.70 -15.19 -2.83
CA GLN A 174 33.08 -14.95 -3.26
C GLN A 174 33.28 -13.45 -3.56
N GLN A 175 32.33 -12.82 -4.24
CA GLN A 175 32.36 -11.39 -4.57
C GLN A 175 32.25 -10.52 -3.33
N LEU A 176 31.36 -10.86 -2.38
CA LEU A 176 31.20 -10.17 -1.11
C LEU A 176 32.51 -10.14 -0.29
N ARG A 177 33.23 -11.26 -0.28
CA ARG A 177 34.56 -11.34 0.36
C ARG A 177 35.60 -10.46 -0.35
N ALA A 178 35.59 -10.41 -1.69
CA ALA A 178 36.50 -9.60 -2.49
C ALA A 178 36.26 -8.09 -2.34
N MET A 179 34.99 -7.69 -2.17
CA MET A 179 34.55 -6.28 -2.07
C MET A 179 34.36 -5.81 -0.62
N ARG A 180 34.85 -6.55 0.37
CA ARG A 180 34.81 -6.19 1.80
C ARG A 180 33.40 -5.91 2.36
N GLY A 181 32.39 -6.62 1.88
CA GLY A 181 31.04 -6.55 2.44
C GLY A 181 30.22 -5.30 2.02
N GLU A 182 30.25 -4.96 0.74
CA GLU A 182 29.38 -3.86 0.25
C GLU A 182 27.91 -4.21 0.44
N GLU A 183 27.18 -3.34 1.14
CA GLU A 183 25.78 -3.50 1.53
C GLU A 183 24.84 -3.68 0.31
N GLN A 184 25.19 -3.13 -0.84
CA GLN A 184 24.44 -3.28 -2.08
C GLN A 184 24.43 -4.73 -2.60
N ILE A 185 25.57 -5.43 -2.48
CA ILE A 185 25.69 -6.83 -2.88
C ILE A 185 24.89 -7.71 -1.93
N GLU A 186 25.01 -7.46 -0.62
CA GLU A 186 24.24 -8.19 0.39
C GLU A 186 22.74 -8.02 0.18
N SER A 187 22.29 -6.81 -0.15
CA SER A 187 20.88 -6.53 -0.48
C SER A 187 20.42 -7.28 -1.73
N ALA A 188 21.27 -7.37 -2.76
CA ALA A 188 20.96 -8.14 -3.97
C ALA A 188 20.82 -9.64 -3.67
N ILE A 189 21.73 -10.21 -2.88
CA ILE A 189 21.67 -11.62 -2.46
C ILE A 189 20.34 -11.90 -1.75
N ARG A 190 19.99 -11.09 -0.74
CA ARG A 190 18.74 -11.25 0.01
C ARG A 190 17.51 -11.11 -0.88
N ASN A 191 17.52 -10.19 -1.82
CA ASN A 191 16.41 -10.04 -2.77
C ASN A 191 16.22 -11.28 -3.65
N TYR A 192 17.30 -11.93 -4.10
CA TYR A 192 17.23 -13.20 -4.84
C TYR A 192 16.68 -14.34 -3.98
N GLU A 193 17.11 -14.44 -2.74
CA GLU A 193 16.62 -15.46 -1.80
C GLU A 193 15.13 -15.30 -1.53
N ILE A 194 14.68 -14.07 -1.23
CA ILE A 194 13.26 -13.76 -1.03
C ILE A 194 12.47 -14.07 -2.30
N ALA A 195 12.94 -13.62 -3.48
CA ALA A 195 12.27 -13.89 -4.75
C ALA A 195 12.12 -15.40 -5.02
N TYR A 196 13.10 -16.20 -4.63
CA TYR A 196 13.01 -17.66 -4.73
C TYR A 196 11.95 -18.25 -3.80
N ARG A 197 11.91 -17.82 -2.53
CA ARG A 197 10.90 -18.28 -1.55
C ARG A 197 9.50 -17.85 -1.96
N MET A 198 9.34 -16.65 -2.50
CA MET A 198 8.07 -16.12 -2.99
C MET A 198 7.43 -16.96 -4.09
N GLN A 199 8.20 -17.74 -4.86
CA GLN A 199 7.65 -18.62 -5.89
C GLN A 199 6.71 -19.70 -5.33
N SER A 200 6.90 -20.09 -4.09
CA SER A 200 5.98 -21.01 -3.39
C SER A 200 4.98 -20.24 -2.54
N ALA A 201 5.42 -19.22 -1.82
CA ALA A 201 4.61 -18.48 -0.87
C ALA A 201 3.51 -17.61 -1.54
N VAL A 202 3.81 -17.00 -2.70
CA VAL A 202 2.84 -16.12 -3.38
C VAL A 202 1.63 -16.88 -3.94
N PRO A 203 1.79 -18.01 -4.66
CA PRO A 203 0.61 -18.79 -5.11
C PRO A 203 -0.25 -19.26 -3.94
N GLU A 204 0.35 -19.74 -2.86
CA GLU A 204 -0.36 -20.16 -1.66
C GLU A 204 -1.10 -19.01 -0.97
N PHE A 205 -0.46 -17.86 -0.87
CA PHE A 205 -1.04 -16.65 -0.32
C PHE A 205 -2.26 -16.14 -1.13
N LEU A 206 -2.17 -16.21 -2.46
CA LEU A 206 -3.21 -15.74 -3.38
C LEU A 206 -4.40 -16.70 -3.49
N ASP A 207 -4.21 -17.96 -3.13
CA ASP A 207 -5.29 -18.96 -3.11
C ASP A 207 -6.19 -18.70 -1.89
N ILE A 208 -7.40 -18.25 -2.18
CA ILE A 208 -8.45 -17.98 -1.17
C ILE A 208 -9.55 -19.04 -1.20
N SER A 209 -9.29 -20.22 -1.80
CA SER A 209 -10.28 -21.30 -1.92
C SER A 209 -10.69 -21.90 -0.58
N ASP A 210 -9.80 -21.81 0.41
CA ASP A 210 -9.98 -22.26 1.81
C ASP A 210 -10.82 -21.29 2.65
N GLU A 211 -11.07 -20.08 2.17
CA GLU A 211 -11.87 -19.09 2.90
C GLU A 211 -13.36 -19.48 2.97
N SER A 212 -13.95 -19.37 4.15
CA SER A 212 -15.34 -19.70 4.36
C SER A 212 -16.28 -18.79 3.54
N LYS A 213 -17.48 -19.29 3.21
CA LYS A 213 -18.49 -18.48 2.53
C LYS A 213 -18.84 -17.23 3.32
N ALA A 214 -18.87 -17.31 4.67
CA ALA A 214 -19.13 -16.16 5.54
C ALA A 214 -18.02 -15.11 5.41
N THR A 215 -16.75 -15.53 5.42
CA THR A 215 -15.60 -14.63 5.20
C THR A 215 -15.66 -13.97 3.83
N ARG A 216 -15.90 -14.74 2.78
CA ARG A 216 -16.00 -14.21 1.40
C ARG A 216 -17.09 -13.15 1.29
N SER A 217 -18.25 -13.40 1.89
CA SER A 217 -19.37 -12.45 1.93
C SER A 217 -19.04 -11.21 2.78
N LEU A 218 -18.36 -11.38 3.93
CA LEU A 218 -17.93 -10.26 4.78
C LEU A 218 -17.00 -9.30 4.05
N TYR A 219 -16.07 -9.82 3.24
CA TYR A 219 -15.17 -9.02 2.41
C TYR A 219 -15.82 -8.55 1.11
N GLY A 220 -17.09 -8.89 0.85
CA GLY A 220 -17.81 -8.46 -0.34
C GLY A 220 -17.29 -9.06 -1.65
N LEU A 221 -16.66 -10.25 -1.60
CA LEU A 221 -16.13 -10.91 -2.81
C LEU A 221 -17.25 -11.33 -3.79
N ASP A 222 -18.47 -11.52 -3.29
CA ASP A 222 -19.65 -11.88 -4.07
C ASP A 222 -20.44 -10.63 -4.51
N SER A 223 -19.87 -9.43 -4.38
CA SER A 223 -20.51 -8.17 -4.80
C SER A 223 -20.72 -8.14 -6.30
N PRO A 224 -21.91 -7.69 -6.79
CA PRO A 224 -22.14 -7.46 -8.21
C PRO A 224 -21.32 -6.27 -8.75
N VAL A 225 -20.78 -5.43 -7.87
CA VAL A 225 -19.92 -4.30 -8.21
C VAL A 225 -18.48 -4.81 -8.23
N LYS A 226 -17.88 -4.85 -9.41
CA LYS A 226 -16.54 -5.40 -9.64
C LYS A 226 -15.48 -4.75 -8.75
N GLU A 227 -15.48 -3.44 -8.66
CA GLU A 227 -14.53 -2.65 -7.87
C GLU A 227 -14.62 -2.99 -6.36
N THR A 228 -15.83 -3.25 -5.87
CA THR A 228 -16.05 -3.69 -4.48
C THR A 228 -15.44 -5.07 -4.25
N ALA A 229 -15.67 -6.01 -5.15
CA ALA A 229 -15.14 -7.36 -5.04
C ALA A 229 -13.60 -7.37 -5.14
N GLU A 230 -13.02 -6.59 -6.05
CA GLU A 230 -11.56 -6.44 -6.21
C GLU A 230 -10.93 -5.83 -4.94
N TYR A 231 -11.50 -4.75 -4.43
CA TYR A 231 -11.00 -4.12 -3.20
C TYR A 231 -11.17 -5.04 -1.99
N GLY A 232 -12.31 -5.72 -1.87
CA GLY A 232 -12.55 -6.72 -0.84
C GLY A 232 -11.53 -7.86 -0.87
N ARG A 233 -11.16 -8.33 -2.07
CA ARG A 233 -10.09 -9.31 -2.25
C ARG A 233 -8.74 -8.78 -1.74
N GLN A 234 -8.39 -7.54 -2.05
CA GLN A 234 -7.15 -6.94 -1.54
C GLN A 234 -7.16 -6.84 -0.01
N CYS A 235 -8.27 -6.42 0.61
CA CYS A 235 -8.40 -6.39 2.06
C CYS A 235 -8.24 -7.78 2.69
N LEU A 236 -8.84 -8.82 2.09
CA LEU A 236 -8.69 -10.20 2.54
C LEU A 236 -7.23 -10.67 2.45
N LEU A 237 -6.56 -10.37 1.33
CA LEU A 237 -5.15 -10.70 1.15
C LEU A 237 -4.26 -9.91 2.12
N ALA A 238 -4.56 -8.64 2.39
CA ALA A 238 -3.83 -7.86 3.40
C ALA A 238 -3.93 -8.49 4.79
N ARG A 239 -5.12 -8.99 5.20
CA ARG A 239 -5.27 -9.76 6.44
C ARG A 239 -4.36 -10.99 6.44
N ARG A 240 -4.37 -11.79 5.36
CA ARG A 240 -3.55 -13.01 5.26
C ARG A 240 -2.04 -12.71 5.32
N LEU A 241 -1.61 -11.56 4.80
CA LEU A 241 -0.21 -11.10 4.95
C LEU A 241 0.09 -10.78 6.42
N ALA A 242 -0.78 -10.01 7.08
CA ALA A 242 -0.60 -9.67 8.49
C ALA A 242 -0.58 -10.92 9.39
N GLU A 243 -1.42 -11.93 9.11
CA GLU A 243 -1.44 -13.23 9.81
C GLU A 243 -0.13 -14.02 9.61
N ARG A 244 0.65 -13.71 8.57
CA ARG A 244 1.97 -14.31 8.28
C ARG A 244 3.15 -13.48 8.78
N GLY A 245 2.90 -12.36 9.43
CA GLY A 245 3.94 -11.50 9.99
C GLY A 245 4.58 -10.52 8.98
N VAL A 246 3.85 -10.19 7.87
CA VAL A 246 4.25 -9.16 6.90
C VAL A 246 3.74 -7.79 7.34
#